data_1185dd5c45b31475ee6c35bcef0732a6
#
_entry.id   1185dd5c45b31475ee6c35bcef0732a6
#
_cell.length_a   1.000
_cell.length_b   1.000
_cell.length_c   1.000
_cell.angle_alpha   90.00
_cell.angle_beta   90.00
_cell.angle_gamma   90.00
#
_symmetry.space_group_name_H-M   'P 1'
#
loop_
_entity.id
_entity.type
_entity.pdbx_description
1 polymer ?
#
loop_
_entity_poly.entity_id
_entity_poly.type
_entity_poly.pdbx_seq_one_letter_code
_entity_poly.pdbx_strand_id
1 'polypeptide(L)'
;MKDIVLSGIRPTGNLHLGNYYGAVRSFVKMQEDYNCYFFIADWHSLTTHPTPENIQRSARTILAEYLACGIDPEKATIYIQSDVPETIELYLYFNMNAYIGELGRVTTFKEKARQQPDNVNAGLFTYPTLMAADILQHKAKWVPVGKDQEQNMEMARK
;
A
#
# COMPACT_ATOMS: atom_id res chain seq x y z
N MET A 1 -9.35 23.14 4.82
CA MET A 1 -9.39 21.82 4.13
C MET A 1 -8.68 20.85 5.05
N LYS A 2 -9.25 19.66 5.32
CA LYS A 2 -8.59 18.64 6.14
C LYS A 2 -7.34 18.11 5.41
N ASP A 3 -6.28 17.80 6.16
CA ASP A 3 -5.09 17.15 5.60
C ASP A 3 -5.43 15.75 5.05
N ILE A 4 -4.72 15.34 4.01
CA ILE A 4 -4.93 14.03 3.38
C ILE A 4 -4.10 12.97 4.10
N VAL A 5 -4.76 11.88 4.48
CA VAL A 5 -4.16 10.64 4.98
C VAL A 5 -4.33 9.57 3.91
N LEU A 6 -3.26 8.87 3.60
CA LEU A 6 -3.28 7.69 2.72
C LEU A 6 -2.73 6.49 3.47
N SER A 7 -3.41 5.37 3.40
CA SER A 7 -2.87 4.08 3.83
C SER A 7 -3.58 2.93 3.11
N GLY A 8 -2.97 1.74 3.14
CA GLY A 8 -3.54 0.59 2.47
C GLY A 8 -3.11 -0.73 3.10
N ILE A 9 -3.89 -1.76 2.84
CA ILE A 9 -3.60 -3.13 3.25
C ILE A 9 -3.59 -4.03 2.01
N ARG A 10 -2.59 -4.92 1.95
CA ARG A 10 -2.53 -5.93 0.90
C ARG A 10 -3.58 -7.01 1.12
N PRO A 11 -4.34 -7.41 0.07
CA PRO A 11 -5.33 -8.49 0.18
C PRO A 11 -4.67 -9.88 0.19
N THR A 12 -3.99 -10.20 1.29
CA THR A 12 -3.28 -11.48 1.48
C THR A 12 -4.05 -12.48 2.33
N GLY A 13 -5.36 -12.35 2.41
CA GLY A 13 -6.28 -13.17 3.21
C GLY A 13 -7.11 -12.29 4.13
N ASN A 14 -7.67 -12.89 5.19
CA ASN A 14 -8.47 -12.18 6.18
C ASN A 14 -7.60 -11.29 7.07
N LEU A 15 -8.18 -10.20 7.59
CA LEU A 15 -7.53 -9.40 8.61
C LEU A 15 -7.34 -10.23 9.90
N HIS A 16 -6.16 -10.16 10.47
CA HIS A 16 -5.88 -10.72 11.78
C HIS A 16 -5.74 -9.60 12.83
N LEU A 17 -5.67 -9.95 14.10
CA LEU A 17 -5.56 -8.98 15.20
C LEU A 17 -4.40 -8.00 15.02
N GLY A 18 -3.28 -8.44 14.43
CA GLY A 18 -2.15 -7.56 14.12
C GLY A 18 -2.50 -6.48 13.11
N ASN A 19 -3.28 -6.79 12.06
CA ASN A 19 -3.76 -5.79 11.10
C ASN A 19 -4.74 -4.81 11.77
N TYR A 20 -5.65 -5.34 12.60
CA TYR A 20 -6.62 -4.51 13.30
C TYR A 20 -5.94 -3.50 14.24
N TYR A 21 -5.10 -3.97 15.15
CA TYR A 21 -4.42 -3.09 16.11
C TYR A 21 -3.31 -2.26 15.48
N GLY A 22 -2.62 -2.79 14.47
CA GLY A 22 -1.52 -2.11 13.78
C GLY A 22 -1.94 -1.04 12.78
N ALA A 23 -3.14 -1.17 12.19
CA ALA A 23 -3.60 -0.27 11.13
C ALA A 23 -5.07 0.13 11.26
N VAL A 24 -6.03 -0.80 11.15
CA VAL A 24 -7.46 -0.51 10.95
C VAL A 24 -8.04 0.33 12.08
N ARG A 25 -7.70 0.02 13.33
CA ARG A 25 -8.12 0.82 14.50
C ARG A 25 -7.70 2.29 14.38
N SER A 26 -6.54 2.55 13.80
CA SER A 26 -6.07 3.92 13.58
C SER A 26 -6.83 4.58 12.43
N PHE A 27 -7.16 3.84 11.37
CA PHE A 27 -7.96 4.34 10.26
C PHE A 27 -9.34 4.82 10.72
N VAL A 28 -10.02 4.02 11.56
CA VAL A 28 -11.33 4.37 12.15
C VAL A 28 -11.26 5.67 12.95
N LYS A 29 -10.15 5.94 13.63
CA LYS A 29 -9.97 7.20 14.35
C LYS A 29 -9.66 8.37 13.43
N MET A 30 -8.79 8.14 12.44
CA MET A 30 -8.32 9.19 11.52
C MET A 30 -9.42 9.75 10.64
N GLN A 31 -10.43 8.95 10.26
CA GLN A 31 -11.54 9.41 9.42
C GLN A 31 -12.33 10.56 10.03
N GLU A 32 -12.30 10.76 11.35
CA GLU A 32 -13.00 11.86 12.01
C GLU A 32 -12.30 13.22 11.77
N ASP A 33 -10.96 13.21 11.71
CA ASP A 33 -10.16 14.44 11.69
C ASP A 33 -9.55 14.77 10.34
N TYR A 34 -9.36 13.75 9.47
CA TYR A 34 -8.63 13.87 8.21
C TYR A 34 -9.50 13.55 6.99
N ASN A 35 -9.00 13.92 5.81
CA ASN A 35 -9.52 13.44 4.54
C ASN A 35 -8.78 12.13 4.20
N CYS A 36 -9.44 11.00 4.46
CA CYS A 36 -8.79 9.68 4.42
C CYS A 36 -9.04 8.95 3.12
N TYR A 37 -7.97 8.36 2.59
CA TYR A 37 -7.97 7.44 1.47
C TYR A 37 -7.40 6.11 1.95
N PHE A 38 -8.24 5.08 2.04
CA PHE A 38 -7.83 3.72 2.46
C PHE A 38 -8.00 2.76 1.30
N PHE A 39 -6.89 2.25 0.80
CA PHE A 39 -6.92 1.39 -0.38
C PHE A 39 -6.57 -0.07 -0.08
N ILE A 40 -7.07 -0.94 -0.94
CA ILE A 40 -6.74 -2.35 -0.97
C ILE A 40 -5.66 -2.52 -2.02
N ALA A 41 -4.45 -2.86 -1.57
CA ALA A 41 -3.21 -2.83 -2.34
C ALA A 41 -3.02 -4.13 -3.15
N ASP A 42 -3.84 -4.35 -4.15
CA ASP A 42 -3.84 -5.56 -4.98
C ASP A 42 -2.60 -5.65 -5.88
N TRP A 43 -2.16 -4.57 -6.51
CA TRP A 43 -0.91 -4.57 -7.30
C TRP A 43 0.32 -4.86 -6.45
N HIS A 44 0.41 -4.31 -5.23
CA HIS A 44 1.48 -4.66 -4.30
C HIS A 44 1.50 -6.15 -3.96
N SER A 45 0.35 -6.82 -4.03
CA SER A 45 0.25 -8.26 -3.78
C SER A 45 0.78 -9.12 -4.91
N LEU A 46 0.84 -8.60 -6.14
CA LEU A 46 1.39 -9.33 -7.30
C LEU A 46 2.84 -9.76 -7.10
N THR A 47 3.59 -9.06 -6.25
CA THR A 47 4.98 -9.42 -5.92
C THR A 47 5.12 -10.80 -5.27
N THR A 48 4.04 -11.36 -4.75
CA THR A 48 3.98 -12.70 -4.13
C THR A 48 3.27 -13.73 -5.00
N HIS A 49 2.96 -13.38 -6.26
CA HIS A 49 2.33 -14.23 -7.29
C HIS A 49 1.04 -14.93 -6.81
N PRO A 50 0.08 -14.22 -6.22
CA PRO A 50 -1.20 -14.81 -5.90
C PRO A 50 -2.01 -15.09 -7.17
N THR A 51 -2.97 -16.02 -7.10
CA THR A 51 -3.89 -16.20 -8.22
C THR A 51 -4.87 -15.04 -8.32
N PRO A 52 -5.38 -14.69 -9.52
CA PRO A 52 -6.36 -13.62 -9.69
C PRO A 52 -7.62 -13.81 -8.83
N GLU A 53 -8.12 -15.05 -8.73
CA GLU A 53 -9.28 -15.39 -7.92
C GLU A 53 -9.04 -15.14 -6.44
N ASN A 54 -7.85 -15.44 -5.95
CA ASN A 54 -7.47 -15.20 -4.57
C ASN A 54 -7.37 -13.71 -4.26
N ILE A 55 -6.82 -12.90 -5.18
CA ILE A 55 -6.75 -11.43 -5.02
C ILE A 55 -8.17 -10.86 -4.93
N GLN A 56 -9.04 -11.18 -5.88
CA GLN A 56 -10.40 -10.64 -5.93
C GLN A 56 -11.22 -11.02 -4.70
N ARG A 57 -11.14 -12.31 -4.29
CA ARG A 57 -11.83 -12.77 -3.08
C ARG A 57 -11.32 -12.05 -1.84
N SER A 58 -10.01 -11.98 -1.67
CA SER A 58 -9.39 -11.32 -0.51
C SER A 58 -9.67 -9.81 -0.48
N ALA A 59 -9.69 -9.15 -1.64
CA ALA A 59 -10.03 -7.73 -1.72
C ALA A 59 -11.47 -7.47 -1.24
N ARG A 60 -12.45 -8.29 -1.67
CA ARG A 60 -13.84 -8.20 -1.19
C ARG A 60 -13.95 -8.48 0.31
N THR A 61 -13.19 -9.45 0.81
CA THR A 61 -13.17 -9.78 2.24
C THR A 61 -12.63 -8.60 3.05
N ILE A 62 -11.49 -8.01 2.66
CA ILE A 62 -10.91 -6.86 3.34
C ILE A 62 -11.84 -5.64 3.32
N LEU A 63 -12.52 -5.40 2.21
CA LEU A 63 -13.54 -4.35 2.13
C LEU A 63 -14.65 -4.57 3.18
N ALA A 64 -15.19 -5.77 3.25
CA ALA A 64 -16.23 -6.11 4.23
C ALA A 64 -15.70 -5.96 5.68
N GLU A 65 -14.47 -6.37 5.93
CA GLU A 65 -13.83 -6.25 7.24
C GLU A 65 -13.54 -4.80 7.61
N TYR A 66 -13.15 -3.93 6.66
CA TYR A 66 -13.01 -2.49 6.88
C TYR A 66 -14.32 -1.88 7.38
N LEU A 67 -15.43 -2.17 6.68
CA LEU A 67 -16.75 -1.68 7.06
C LEU A 67 -17.18 -2.24 8.42
N ALA A 68 -16.96 -3.53 8.67
CA ALA A 68 -17.29 -4.18 9.94
C ALA A 68 -16.47 -3.61 11.11
N CYS A 69 -15.24 -3.15 10.88
CA CYS A 69 -14.39 -2.51 11.87
C CYS A 69 -14.75 -1.04 12.15
N GLY A 70 -15.67 -0.46 11.37
CA GLY A 70 -16.16 0.91 11.57
C GLY A 70 -15.55 1.96 10.66
N ILE A 71 -14.91 1.59 9.55
CA ILE A 71 -14.57 2.55 8.51
C ILE A 71 -15.87 2.91 7.79
N ASP A 72 -16.18 4.20 7.78
CA ASP A 72 -17.41 4.76 7.24
C ASP A 72 -17.16 5.32 5.83
N PRO A 73 -17.80 4.78 4.79
CA PRO A 73 -17.61 5.23 3.40
C PRO A 73 -18.12 6.67 3.15
N GLU A 74 -18.95 7.22 4.04
CA GLU A 74 -19.35 8.63 3.98
C GLU A 74 -18.26 9.60 4.52
N LYS A 75 -17.29 9.06 5.28
CA LYS A 75 -16.18 9.82 5.88
C LYS A 75 -14.84 9.59 5.23
N ALA A 76 -14.61 8.40 4.71
CA ALA A 76 -13.36 8.00 4.10
C ALA A 76 -13.59 7.41 2.71
N THR A 77 -12.69 7.72 1.78
CA THR A 77 -12.67 7.07 0.47
C THR A 77 -12.01 5.70 0.59
N ILE A 78 -12.73 4.65 0.21
CA ILE A 78 -12.21 3.28 0.16
C ILE A 78 -12.18 2.85 -1.31
N TYR A 79 -11.04 2.31 -1.78
CA TYR A 79 -10.91 1.88 -3.17
C TYR A 79 -9.94 0.70 -3.32
N ILE A 80 -10.01 0.02 -4.45
CA ILE A 80 -9.00 -0.98 -4.85
C ILE A 80 -7.94 -0.23 -5.66
N GLN A 81 -6.67 -0.48 -5.40
CA GLN A 81 -5.55 0.21 -6.06
C GLN A 81 -5.65 0.15 -7.59
N SER A 82 -6.05 -1.00 -8.14
CA SER A 82 -6.21 -1.19 -9.58
C SER A 82 -7.38 -0.44 -10.22
N ASP A 83 -8.29 0.12 -9.42
CA ASP A 83 -9.36 0.97 -9.94
C ASP A 83 -8.86 2.39 -10.29
N VAL A 84 -7.60 2.71 -9.97
CA VAL A 84 -6.94 3.99 -10.25
C VAL A 84 -5.73 3.77 -11.16
N PRO A 85 -5.93 3.61 -12.48
CA PRO A 85 -4.86 3.27 -13.43
C PRO A 85 -3.77 4.33 -13.51
N GLU A 86 -4.03 5.58 -13.16
CA GLU A 86 -3.06 6.67 -13.09
C GLU A 86 -1.90 6.36 -12.14
N THR A 87 -2.12 5.52 -11.14
CA THR A 87 -1.05 5.02 -10.26
C THR A 87 0.05 4.31 -11.05
N ILE A 88 -0.33 3.47 -12.03
CA ILE A 88 0.64 2.74 -12.87
C ILE A 88 1.35 3.69 -13.82
N GLU A 89 0.67 4.67 -14.35
CA GLU A 89 1.30 5.68 -15.20
C GLU A 89 2.38 6.45 -14.43
N LEU A 90 2.05 6.92 -13.23
CA LEU A 90 3.01 7.61 -12.37
C LEU A 90 4.16 6.69 -11.90
N TYR A 91 3.84 5.44 -11.57
CA TYR A 91 4.85 4.42 -11.26
C TYR A 91 5.83 4.19 -12.40
N LEU A 92 5.36 4.19 -13.65
CA LEU A 92 6.23 4.08 -14.83
C LEU A 92 7.20 5.26 -14.91
N TYR A 93 6.71 6.50 -14.74
CA TYR A 93 7.57 7.68 -14.73
C TYR A 93 8.62 7.62 -13.63
N PHE A 94 8.26 7.17 -12.44
CA PHE A 94 9.22 7.00 -11.34
C PHE A 94 10.26 5.93 -11.64
N ASN A 95 9.86 4.81 -12.26
CA ASN A 95 10.82 3.77 -12.65
C ASN A 95 11.84 4.27 -13.69
N MET A 96 11.42 5.14 -14.62
CA MET A 96 12.33 5.73 -15.60
C MET A 96 13.39 6.66 -14.96
N ASN A 97 13.13 7.14 -13.76
CA ASN A 97 14.00 8.07 -13.04
C ASN A 97 14.71 7.43 -11.83
N ALA A 98 14.25 6.26 -11.36
CA ALA A 98 14.82 5.61 -10.18
C ALA A 98 16.16 4.95 -10.48
N TYR A 99 17.13 5.17 -9.59
CA TYR A 99 18.45 4.54 -9.71
C TYR A 99 18.45 3.13 -9.15
N ILE A 100 18.88 2.16 -9.96
CA ILE A 100 19.00 0.74 -9.58
C ILE A 100 19.82 0.58 -8.29
N GLY A 101 20.91 1.33 -8.14
CA GLY A 101 21.76 1.31 -6.94
C GLY A 101 21.04 1.77 -5.66
N GLU A 102 20.06 2.67 -5.76
CA GLU A 102 19.25 3.11 -4.61
C GLU A 102 18.20 2.05 -4.28
N LEU A 103 17.45 1.57 -5.27
CA LEU A 103 16.46 0.49 -5.09
C LEU A 103 17.09 -0.76 -4.47
N GLY A 104 18.27 -1.16 -4.92
CA GLY A 104 18.99 -2.32 -4.39
C GLY A 104 19.50 -2.16 -2.94
N ARG A 105 19.51 -0.95 -2.38
CA ARG A 105 19.89 -0.70 -0.98
C ARG A 105 18.72 -0.82 -0.01
N VAL A 106 17.49 -0.83 -0.51
CA VAL A 106 16.29 -0.87 0.33
C VAL A 106 16.27 -2.14 1.18
N THR A 107 16.17 -1.96 2.49
CA THR A 107 16.24 -3.06 3.47
C THR A 107 15.10 -4.05 3.26
N THR A 108 13.89 -3.57 3.04
CA THR A 108 12.71 -4.42 2.81
C THR A 108 12.86 -5.29 1.56
N PHE A 109 13.50 -4.79 0.50
CA PHE A 109 13.84 -5.60 -0.67
C PHE A 109 14.80 -6.73 -0.30
N LYS A 110 15.90 -6.41 0.40
CA LYS A 110 16.91 -7.40 0.80
C LYS A 110 16.33 -8.49 1.69
N GLU A 111 15.48 -8.12 2.64
CA GLU A 111 14.83 -9.06 3.55
C GLU A 111 13.89 -10.00 2.80
N LYS A 112 13.04 -9.47 1.94
CA LYS A 112 12.11 -10.27 1.13
C LYS A 112 12.84 -11.18 0.13
N ALA A 113 13.89 -10.68 -0.51
CA ALA A 113 14.73 -11.49 -1.40
C ALA A 113 15.41 -12.66 -0.67
N ARG A 114 15.80 -12.47 0.59
CA ARG A 114 16.35 -13.58 1.41
C ARG A 114 15.27 -14.58 1.84
N GLN A 115 14.06 -14.11 2.14
CA GLN A 115 12.95 -14.98 2.57
C GLN A 115 12.38 -15.80 1.41
N GLN A 116 12.46 -15.27 0.19
CA GLN A 116 11.89 -15.89 -1.01
C GLN A 116 12.90 -15.83 -2.17
N PRO A 117 14.04 -16.55 -2.09
CA PRO A 117 15.11 -16.43 -3.07
C PRO A 117 14.69 -16.85 -4.49
N ASP A 118 13.72 -17.77 -4.60
CA ASP A 118 13.19 -18.26 -5.88
C ASP A 118 12.13 -17.32 -6.49
N ASN A 119 11.72 -16.28 -5.76
CA ASN A 119 10.70 -15.31 -6.19
C ASN A 119 11.22 -13.87 -6.10
N VAL A 120 12.45 -13.62 -6.52
CA VAL A 120 13.00 -12.27 -6.63
C VAL A 120 12.64 -11.71 -8.00
N ASN A 121 11.57 -10.94 -8.07
CA ASN A 121 11.01 -10.39 -9.30
C ASN A 121 11.14 -8.87 -9.39
N ALA A 122 10.91 -8.31 -10.59
CA ALA A 122 11.00 -6.88 -10.85
C ALA A 122 10.06 -6.05 -9.96
N GLY A 123 8.82 -6.52 -9.73
CA GLY A 123 7.86 -5.81 -8.87
C GLY A 123 8.33 -5.72 -7.42
N LEU A 124 9.00 -6.76 -6.91
CA LEU A 124 9.61 -6.72 -5.59
C LEU A 124 10.76 -5.70 -5.53
N PHE A 125 11.54 -5.57 -6.60
CA PHE A 125 12.64 -4.62 -6.69
C PHE A 125 12.16 -3.17 -6.80
N THR A 126 11.11 -2.92 -7.60
CA THR A 126 10.55 -1.59 -7.85
C THR A 126 9.38 -1.24 -6.93
N TYR A 127 9.13 -2.04 -5.89
CA TYR A 127 8.10 -1.79 -4.88
C TYR A 127 8.11 -0.36 -4.32
N PRO A 128 9.28 0.25 -4.01
CA PRO A 128 9.30 1.59 -3.44
C PRO A 128 8.77 2.67 -4.40
N THR A 129 8.95 2.50 -5.71
CA THR A 129 8.45 3.45 -6.71
C THR A 129 6.93 3.33 -6.89
N LEU A 130 6.36 2.14 -6.76
CA LEU A 130 4.91 1.95 -6.73
C LEU A 130 4.30 2.61 -5.48
N MET A 131 4.92 2.40 -4.31
CA MET A 131 4.47 3.06 -3.08
C MET A 131 4.57 4.59 -3.18
N ALA A 132 5.62 5.12 -3.80
CA ALA A 132 5.73 6.55 -4.04
C ALA A 132 4.61 7.08 -4.96
N ALA A 133 4.24 6.31 -5.99
CA ALA A 133 3.12 6.66 -6.88
C ALA A 133 1.80 6.73 -6.12
N ASP A 134 1.49 5.73 -5.27
CA ASP A 134 0.29 5.76 -4.42
C ASP A 134 0.22 7.02 -3.56
N ILE A 135 1.34 7.42 -2.95
CA ILE A 135 1.40 8.55 -2.04
C ILE A 135 1.25 9.89 -2.77
N LEU A 136 2.03 10.07 -3.84
CA LEU A 136 2.19 11.37 -4.48
C LEU A 136 0.99 11.74 -5.35
N GLN A 137 0.30 10.77 -5.98
CA GLN A 137 -0.91 11.05 -6.74
C GLN A 137 -2.03 11.64 -5.88
N HIS A 138 -2.13 11.23 -4.62
CA HIS A 138 -3.11 11.76 -3.66
C HIS A 138 -2.61 12.99 -2.91
N LYS A 139 -1.35 13.40 -3.11
CA LYS A 139 -0.71 14.48 -2.34
C LYS A 139 -0.86 14.27 -0.83
N ALA A 140 -0.71 13.02 -0.40
CA ALA A 140 -0.90 12.63 0.98
C ALA A 140 0.13 13.30 1.89
N LYS A 141 -0.35 13.96 2.93
CA LYS A 141 0.49 14.60 3.94
C LYS A 141 0.91 13.60 5.03
N TRP A 142 0.01 12.67 5.35
CA TRP A 142 0.21 11.68 6.38
C TRP A 142 0.05 10.28 5.80
N VAL A 143 1.04 9.42 6.05
CA VAL A 143 1.05 8.03 5.61
C VAL A 143 1.42 7.17 6.81
N PRO A 144 0.42 6.66 7.56
CA PRO A 144 0.67 5.78 8.69
C PRO A 144 1.20 4.44 8.19
N VAL A 145 2.44 4.14 8.53
CA VAL A 145 3.15 2.91 8.11
C VAL A 145 3.85 2.26 9.31
N GLY A 146 4.14 0.98 9.18
CA GLY A 146 5.03 0.30 10.11
C GLY A 146 6.48 0.81 9.98
N LYS A 147 7.27 0.61 11.03
CA LYS A 147 8.69 1.03 11.08
C LYS A 147 9.52 0.44 9.93
N ASP A 148 9.17 -0.76 9.48
CA ASP A 148 9.79 -1.44 8.34
C ASP A 148 9.64 -0.69 7.01
N GLN A 149 8.68 0.25 6.91
CA GLN A 149 8.41 1.04 5.71
C GLN A 149 9.06 2.44 5.71
N GLU A 150 9.75 2.83 6.80
CA GLU A 150 10.35 4.18 6.92
C GLU A 150 11.28 4.51 5.74
N GLN A 151 12.11 3.56 5.32
CA GLN A 151 13.04 3.76 4.21
C GLN A 151 12.33 3.96 2.87
N ASN A 152 11.20 3.27 2.64
CA ASN A 152 10.38 3.48 1.45
C ASN A 152 9.75 4.88 1.45
N MET A 153 9.36 5.39 2.63
CA MET A 153 8.88 6.77 2.79
C MET A 153 9.96 7.81 2.48
N GLU A 154 11.20 7.54 2.87
CA GLU A 154 12.33 8.42 2.55
C GLU A 154 12.59 8.46 1.04
N MET A 155 12.45 7.34 0.34
CA MET A 155 12.56 7.30 -1.11
C MET A 155 11.45 8.09 -1.81
N ALA A 156 10.21 8.02 -1.32
CA ALA A 156 9.11 8.79 -1.86
C ALA A 156 9.25 10.31 -1.67
N ARG A 157 10.10 10.77 -0.74
CA ARG A 157 10.38 12.18 -0.49
C ARG A 157 11.47 12.78 -1.37
N LYS A 158 12.28 11.94 -2.00
CA LYS A 158 13.35 12.36 -2.93
C LYS A 158 12.79 12.71 -4.31
#